data_03110a29b296e09d618d44438e8f69da
#
_entry.id   03110a29b296e09d618d44438e8f69da
#
_cell.length_a   1.000
_cell.length_b   1.000
_cell.length_c   1.000
_cell.angle_alpha   90.00
_cell.angle_beta   90.00
_cell.angle_gamma   90.00
#
_symmetry.space_group_name_H-M   'P 1'
#
loop_
_entity.id
_entity.type
_entity.pdbx_description
1 polymer ?
#
loop_
_entity_poly.entity_id
_entity_poly.type
_entity_poly.pdbx_seq_one_letter_code
_entity_poly.pdbx_strand_id
1 'polypeptide(L)'
;MAYPFTKIAIIYNPNSTGDSKQNAEELADHLKKQLPESVVIALEATQHAGHAEDLAHELASGKQKVLLVSSSGDGGFNEVLNGLLAADNPNAAAVVLPSGNANDHHVATSSKSVKQRILRPKLESIDAIKVTAVKKGKKFERYAHSYVGVGLTAYIGKKLAEAKLNPINEKWLVLKYLILFKSVVLRVDPDTRWHH
;
A
#
# COMPACT_ATOMS: atom_id res chain seq x y z
N MET A 1 6.14 -20.66 -20.86
CA MET A 1 6.67 -19.27 -20.86
C MET A 1 7.52 -19.09 -19.60
N ALA A 2 8.62 -18.34 -19.68
CA ALA A 2 9.44 -18.03 -18.52
C ALA A 2 8.65 -17.12 -17.55
N TYR A 3 8.91 -17.25 -16.25
CA TYR A 3 8.31 -16.39 -15.24
C TYR A 3 8.76 -14.92 -15.43
N PRO A 4 7.87 -13.92 -15.37
CA PRO A 4 8.19 -12.57 -15.82
C PRO A 4 9.09 -11.79 -14.87
N PHE A 5 9.19 -12.19 -13.59
CA PHE A 5 10.00 -11.50 -12.58
C PHE A 5 11.23 -12.31 -12.20
N THR A 6 12.33 -11.64 -11.92
CA THR A 6 13.56 -12.23 -11.40
C THR A 6 13.63 -12.18 -9.87
N LYS A 7 12.85 -11.30 -9.26
CA LYS A 7 12.78 -11.14 -7.81
C LYS A 7 11.33 -10.91 -7.37
N ILE A 8 10.96 -11.53 -6.26
CA ILE A 8 9.74 -11.22 -5.49
C ILE A 8 10.18 -10.75 -4.12
N ALA A 9 9.82 -9.54 -3.73
CA ALA A 9 10.11 -8.99 -2.42
C ALA A 9 8.81 -8.83 -1.62
N ILE A 10 8.68 -9.54 -0.51
CA ILE A 10 7.51 -9.52 0.36
C ILE A 10 7.80 -8.58 1.53
N ILE A 11 7.21 -7.39 1.48
CA ILE A 11 7.33 -6.37 2.52
C ILE A 11 6.20 -6.58 3.52
N TYR A 12 6.53 -6.71 4.80
CA TYR A 12 5.55 -6.97 5.84
C TYR A 12 5.79 -6.13 7.10
N ASN A 13 4.70 -5.82 7.82
CA ASN A 13 4.78 -5.15 9.12
C ASN A 13 4.67 -6.17 10.25
N PRO A 14 5.76 -6.45 11.01
CA PRO A 14 5.75 -7.43 12.08
C PRO A 14 4.80 -7.07 13.25
N ASN A 15 4.40 -5.80 13.35
CA ASN A 15 3.50 -5.29 14.38
C ASN A 15 2.06 -5.10 13.89
N SER A 16 1.71 -5.61 12.70
CA SER A 16 0.35 -5.55 12.17
C SER A 16 -0.60 -6.44 12.98
N THR A 17 -1.84 -5.99 13.16
CA THR A 17 -2.91 -6.74 13.85
C THR A 17 -3.44 -7.94 13.07
N GLY A 18 -3.05 -8.10 11.81
CA GLY A 18 -3.59 -9.10 10.86
C GLY A 18 -2.56 -10.15 10.42
N ASP A 19 -1.75 -10.69 11.31
CA ASP A 19 -0.81 -11.82 11.05
C ASP A 19 0.11 -11.61 9.83
N SER A 20 0.46 -10.35 9.54
CA SER A 20 1.22 -9.94 8.36
C SER A 20 2.53 -10.72 8.19
N LYS A 21 3.25 -10.98 9.30
CA LYS A 21 4.50 -11.76 9.30
C LYS A 21 4.23 -13.20 8.88
N GLN A 22 3.29 -13.87 9.55
CA GLN A 22 2.95 -15.28 9.26
C GLN A 22 2.48 -15.43 7.80
N ASN A 23 1.59 -14.55 7.34
CA ASN A 23 1.10 -14.56 5.97
C ASN A 23 2.26 -14.38 4.94
N ALA A 24 3.24 -13.53 5.25
CA ALA A 24 4.41 -13.31 4.41
C ALA A 24 5.32 -14.55 4.36
N GLU A 25 5.59 -15.17 5.50
CA GLU A 25 6.40 -16.39 5.61
C GLU A 25 5.73 -17.57 4.87
N GLU A 26 4.44 -17.81 5.09
CA GLU A 26 3.67 -18.86 4.40
C GLU A 26 3.63 -18.65 2.88
N LEU A 27 3.50 -17.38 2.44
CA LEU A 27 3.56 -17.06 1.02
C LEU A 27 4.96 -17.35 0.46
N ALA A 28 6.03 -16.92 1.13
CA ALA A 28 7.40 -17.13 0.69
C ALA A 28 7.70 -18.62 0.53
N ASP A 29 7.32 -19.44 1.51
CA ASP A 29 7.54 -20.89 1.48
C ASP A 29 6.73 -21.57 0.36
N HIS A 30 5.52 -21.09 0.13
CA HIS A 30 4.71 -21.58 -0.99
C HIS A 30 5.34 -21.24 -2.35
N LEU A 31 5.82 -20.01 -2.52
CA LEU A 31 6.43 -19.56 -3.77
C LEU A 31 7.76 -20.26 -4.05
N LYS A 32 8.61 -20.48 -3.04
CA LYS A 32 9.87 -21.25 -3.19
C LYS A 32 9.65 -22.65 -3.71
N LYS A 33 8.52 -23.30 -3.37
CA LYS A 33 8.17 -24.65 -3.83
C LYS A 33 7.59 -24.68 -5.25
N GLN A 34 7.10 -23.57 -5.77
CA GLN A 34 6.33 -23.51 -7.01
C GLN A 34 7.04 -22.77 -8.14
N LEU A 35 7.97 -21.87 -7.81
CA LEU A 35 8.69 -21.06 -8.79
C LEU A 35 10.09 -21.64 -9.07
N PRO A 36 10.67 -21.33 -10.24
CA PRO A 36 12.04 -21.71 -10.55
C PRO A 36 13.03 -21.14 -9.53
N GLU A 37 14.10 -21.88 -9.21
CA GLU A 37 15.16 -21.44 -8.30
C GLU A 37 15.85 -20.13 -8.72
N SER A 38 15.76 -19.78 -10.00
CA SER A 38 16.27 -18.52 -10.55
C SER A 38 15.49 -17.29 -10.09
N VAL A 39 14.31 -17.47 -9.46
CA VAL A 39 13.49 -16.38 -8.91
C VAL A 39 13.87 -16.17 -7.44
N VAL A 40 14.48 -15.04 -7.15
CA VAL A 40 14.84 -14.66 -5.77
C VAL A 40 13.59 -14.27 -4.99
N ILE A 41 13.36 -14.88 -3.82
CA ILE A 41 12.26 -14.53 -2.91
C ILE A 41 12.86 -13.95 -1.64
N ALA A 42 12.58 -12.68 -1.35
CA ALA A 42 13.04 -11.93 -0.20
C ALA A 42 11.88 -11.58 0.75
N LEU A 43 12.15 -11.60 2.04
CA LEU A 43 11.25 -11.16 3.11
C LEU A 43 11.83 -9.90 3.76
N GLU A 44 11.09 -8.80 3.75
CA GLU A 44 11.55 -7.51 4.23
C GLU A 44 10.61 -6.96 5.31
N ALA A 45 11.10 -6.93 6.54
CA ALA A 45 10.34 -6.44 7.70
C ALA A 45 10.42 -4.92 7.81
N THR A 46 9.27 -4.25 7.94
CA THR A 46 9.27 -2.81 8.25
C THR A 46 9.63 -2.57 9.72
N GLN A 47 10.28 -1.45 10.00
CA GLN A 47 10.75 -1.08 11.33
C GLN A 47 9.97 0.12 11.92
N HIS A 48 9.43 0.99 11.08
CA HIS A 48 8.70 2.20 11.45
C HIS A 48 7.73 2.62 10.35
N ALA A 49 6.86 3.57 10.63
CA ALA A 49 5.98 4.17 9.62
C ALA A 49 6.83 4.84 8.51
N GLY A 50 6.43 4.64 7.25
CA GLY A 50 7.17 5.10 6.07
C GLY A 50 8.27 4.13 5.59
N HIS A 51 8.70 3.15 6.39
CA HIS A 51 9.77 2.24 5.98
C HIS A 51 9.37 1.33 4.82
N ALA A 52 8.09 1.01 4.66
CA ALA A 52 7.62 0.24 3.51
C ALA A 52 7.80 1.00 2.18
N GLU A 53 7.71 2.33 2.21
CA GLU A 53 8.00 3.19 1.07
C GLU A 53 9.49 3.18 0.72
N ASP A 54 10.35 3.34 1.71
CA ASP A 54 11.81 3.32 1.51
C ASP A 54 12.27 1.97 0.94
N LEU A 55 11.80 0.87 1.53
CA LEU A 55 12.09 -0.49 1.05
C LEU A 55 11.57 -0.71 -0.38
N ALA A 56 10.35 -0.28 -0.66
CA ALA A 56 9.78 -0.42 -2.00
C ALA A 56 10.57 0.36 -3.05
N HIS A 57 10.99 1.59 -2.72
CA HIS A 57 11.83 2.40 -3.59
C HIS A 57 13.19 1.72 -3.85
N GLU A 58 13.88 1.26 -2.80
CA GLU A 58 15.17 0.59 -2.92
C GLU A 58 15.07 -0.69 -3.77
N LEU A 59 14.10 -1.55 -3.44
CA LEU A 59 13.90 -2.85 -4.10
C LEU A 59 13.45 -2.73 -5.55
N ALA A 60 12.70 -1.67 -5.89
CA ALA A 60 12.24 -1.40 -7.25
C ALA A 60 13.23 -0.58 -8.07
N SER A 61 14.22 0.06 -7.44
CA SER A 61 15.20 0.89 -8.15
C SER A 61 16.02 0.10 -9.16
N GLY A 62 16.34 0.73 -10.29
CA GLY A 62 17.12 0.11 -11.36
C GLY A 62 16.26 -0.46 -12.49
N LYS A 63 16.75 -1.52 -13.17
CA LYS A 63 16.07 -2.12 -14.34
C LYS A 63 15.62 -3.57 -14.13
N GLN A 64 15.77 -4.09 -12.90
CA GLN A 64 15.39 -5.48 -12.63
C GLN A 64 13.89 -5.67 -12.65
N LYS A 65 13.47 -6.87 -13.04
CA LYS A 65 12.06 -7.27 -13.06
C LYS A 65 11.65 -7.73 -11.66
N VAL A 66 11.02 -6.85 -10.88
CA VAL A 66 10.66 -7.10 -9.48
C VAL A 66 9.16 -7.05 -9.26
N LEU A 67 8.64 -8.01 -8.50
CA LEU A 67 7.30 -7.97 -7.96
C LEU A 67 7.38 -7.65 -6.47
N LEU A 68 6.82 -6.51 -6.06
CA LEU A 68 6.65 -6.15 -4.66
C LEU A 68 5.33 -6.73 -4.14
N VAL A 69 5.38 -7.47 -3.06
CA VAL A 69 4.20 -8.00 -2.37
C VAL A 69 4.08 -7.28 -1.04
N SER A 70 3.02 -6.51 -0.85
CA SER A 70 2.76 -5.85 0.42
C SER A 70 1.89 -6.75 1.29
N SER A 71 2.47 -7.40 2.31
CA SER A 71 1.71 -8.12 3.35
C SER A 71 1.30 -7.13 4.43
N SER A 72 0.21 -6.41 4.19
CA SER A 72 -0.24 -5.32 5.06
C SER A 72 -1.72 -4.99 4.81
N GLY A 73 -2.26 -4.01 5.55
CA GLY A 73 -3.50 -3.32 5.21
C GLY A 73 -3.27 -2.19 4.19
N ASP A 74 -4.34 -1.42 3.91
CA ASP A 74 -4.34 -0.38 2.88
C ASP A 74 -3.27 0.70 3.07
N GLY A 75 -2.97 1.06 4.32
CA GLY A 75 -1.91 2.04 4.64
C GLY A 75 -0.51 1.58 4.21
N GLY A 76 -0.15 0.35 4.55
CA GLY A 76 1.15 -0.22 4.16
C GLY A 76 1.25 -0.44 2.65
N PHE A 77 0.17 -0.87 2.00
CA PHE A 77 0.15 -0.97 0.55
C PHE A 77 0.31 0.40 -0.13
N ASN A 78 -0.29 1.46 0.45
CA ASN A 78 -0.10 2.81 -0.06
C ASN A 78 1.35 3.32 0.07
N GLU A 79 2.07 2.95 1.15
CA GLU A 79 3.52 3.22 1.26
C GLU A 79 4.29 2.48 0.15
N VAL A 80 4.04 1.18 -0.06
CA VAL A 80 4.69 0.40 -1.12
C VAL A 80 4.42 1.00 -2.50
N LEU A 81 3.19 1.45 -2.77
CA LEU A 81 2.84 2.11 -4.03
C LEU A 81 3.66 3.40 -4.25
N ASN A 82 3.78 4.24 -3.22
CA ASN A 82 4.55 5.49 -3.34
C ASN A 82 6.03 5.21 -3.60
N GLY A 83 6.63 4.24 -2.91
CA GLY A 83 8.01 3.82 -3.16
C GLY A 83 8.21 3.23 -4.56
N LEU A 84 7.29 2.40 -5.04
CA LEU A 84 7.31 1.85 -6.39
C LEU A 84 7.28 2.95 -7.46
N LEU A 85 6.36 3.91 -7.32
CA LEU A 85 6.23 5.02 -8.26
C LEU A 85 7.45 5.96 -8.23
N ALA A 86 8.03 6.17 -7.04
CA ALA A 86 9.25 6.96 -6.91
C ALA A 86 10.48 6.29 -7.55
N ALA A 87 10.52 4.96 -7.62
CA ALA A 87 11.60 4.21 -8.26
C ALA A 87 11.59 4.31 -9.79
N ASP A 88 10.48 4.70 -10.41
CA ASP A 88 10.31 4.90 -11.86
C ASP A 88 10.82 3.73 -12.72
N ASN A 89 10.57 2.49 -12.26
CA ASN A 89 10.99 1.28 -12.95
C ASN A 89 9.81 0.63 -13.68
N PRO A 90 9.74 0.67 -15.01
CA PRO A 90 8.63 0.09 -15.77
C PRO A 90 8.57 -1.45 -15.70
N ASN A 91 9.62 -2.11 -15.20
CA ASN A 91 9.68 -3.56 -15.01
C ASN A 91 9.27 -4.01 -13.60
N ALA A 92 8.88 -3.06 -12.75
CA ALA A 92 8.42 -3.35 -11.40
C ALA A 92 6.89 -3.34 -11.33
N ALA A 93 6.34 -4.20 -10.47
CA ALA A 93 4.91 -4.26 -10.22
C ALA A 93 4.65 -4.47 -8.72
N ALA A 94 3.44 -4.18 -8.26
CA ALA A 94 3.05 -4.44 -6.88
C ALA A 94 1.74 -5.23 -6.80
N VAL A 95 1.59 -6.00 -5.71
CA VAL A 95 0.37 -6.70 -5.34
C VAL A 95 0.21 -6.67 -3.83
N VAL A 96 -1.03 -6.57 -3.35
CA VAL A 96 -1.33 -6.66 -1.92
C VAL A 96 -1.66 -8.09 -1.53
N LEU A 97 -1.03 -8.57 -0.44
CA LEU A 97 -1.45 -9.73 0.34
C LEU A 97 -2.23 -9.19 1.54
N PRO A 98 -3.57 -9.33 1.55
CA PRO A 98 -4.41 -8.67 2.53
C PRO A 98 -4.10 -9.19 3.94
N SER A 99 -3.62 -8.31 4.80
CA SER A 99 -3.26 -8.59 6.18
C SER A 99 -3.68 -7.43 7.10
N GLY A 100 -4.72 -6.71 6.72
CA GLY A 100 -5.34 -5.61 7.46
C GLY A 100 -6.83 -5.85 7.68
N ASN A 101 -7.53 -4.86 8.28
CA ASN A 101 -8.94 -4.97 8.62
C ASN A 101 -9.87 -4.69 7.44
N ALA A 102 -9.61 -3.67 6.61
CA ALA A 102 -10.49 -3.27 5.50
C ALA A 102 -10.07 -3.95 4.18
N ASN A 103 -8.80 -3.83 3.80
CA ASN A 103 -8.25 -4.40 2.56
C ASN A 103 -9.02 -3.98 1.30
N ASP A 104 -9.41 -2.71 1.23
CA ASP A 104 -10.29 -2.16 0.18
C ASP A 104 -9.76 -2.41 -1.23
N HIS A 105 -8.46 -2.24 -1.45
CA HIS A 105 -7.83 -2.49 -2.74
C HIS A 105 -7.96 -3.96 -3.15
N HIS A 106 -7.75 -4.90 -2.23
CA HIS A 106 -7.88 -6.33 -2.51
C HIS A 106 -9.30 -6.70 -2.87
N VAL A 107 -10.27 -6.21 -2.12
CA VAL A 107 -11.71 -6.47 -2.37
C VAL A 107 -12.12 -5.93 -3.75
N ALA A 108 -11.66 -4.72 -4.11
CA ALA A 108 -12.00 -4.09 -5.37
C ALA A 108 -11.33 -4.75 -6.61
N THR A 109 -10.16 -5.37 -6.46
CA THR A 109 -9.35 -5.83 -7.60
C THR A 109 -9.24 -7.34 -7.74
N SER A 110 -9.73 -8.15 -6.77
CA SER A 110 -9.41 -9.59 -6.73
C SER A 110 -10.62 -10.51 -6.74
N SER A 111 -10.73 -11.29 -7.83
CA SER A 111 -11.59 -12.48 -7.91
C SER A 111 -10.82 -13.80 -7.68
N LYS A 112 -9.49 -13.77 -7.65
CA LYS A 112 -8.62 -14.95 -7.49
C LYS A 112 -7.72 -14.81 -6.27
N SER A 113 -7.24 -15.94 -5.73
CA SER A 113 -6.30 -15.92 -4.62
C SER A 113 -5.00 -15.22 -5.02
N VAL A 114 -4.40 -14.47 -4.09
CA VAL A 114 -3.13 -13.76 -4.30
C VAL A 114 -2.02 -14.73 -4.74
N LYS A 115 -1.96 -15.94 -4.15
CA LYS A 115 -1.01 -17.00 -4.54
C LYS A 115 -1.12 -17.33 -6.03
N GLN A 116 -2.34 -17.50 -6.55
CA GLN A 116 -2.56 -17.78 -7.97
C GLN A 116 -2.19 -16.61 -8.88
N ARG A 117 -2.45 -15.38 -8.45
CA ARG A 117 -2.08 -14.16 -9.19
C ARG A 117 -0.57 -14.01 -9.29
N ILE A 118 0.16 -14.33 -8.22
CA ILE A 118 1.63 -14.27 -8.22
C ILE A 118 2.22 -15.38 -9.08
N LEU A 119 1.72 -16.62 -8.98
CA LEU A 119 2.24 -17.75 -9.77
C LEU A 119 1.96 -17.62 -11.28
N ARG A 120 0.87 -16.97 -11.66
CA ARG A 120 0.47 -16.73 -13.06
C ARG A 120 0.10 -15.25 -13.23
N PRO A 121 1.09 -14.35 -13.19
CA PRO A 121 0.83 -12.93 -13.18
C PRO A 121 0.27 -12.46 -14.52
N LYS A 122 -0.85 -11.77 -14.44
CA LYS A 122 -1.40 -10.95 -15.51
C LYS A 122 -1.26 -9.51 -15.04
N LEU A 123 -0.34 -8.78 -15.67
CA LEU A 123 -0.08 -7.39 -15.32
C LEU A 123 -1.16 -6.51 -15.95
N GLU A 124 -1.69 -5.61 -15.14
CA GLU A 124 -2.67 -4.61 -15.56
C GLU A 124 -2.21 -3.25 -15.03
N SER A 125 -2.31 -2.23 -15.88
CA SER A 125 -2.11 -0.86 -15.44
C SER A 125 -3.37 -0.39 -14.73
N ILE A 126 -3.20 0.21 -13.56
CA ILE A 126 -4.28 0.82 -12.79
C ILE A 126 -3.94 2.28 -12.51
N ASP A 127 -4.97 3.13 -12.47
CA ASP A 127 -4.79 4.53 -12.14
C ASP A 127 -4.51 4.73 -10.65
N ALA A 128 -3.73 5.75 -10.34
CA ALA A 128 -3.49 6.21 -8.98
C ALA A 128 -3.86 7.69 -8.86
N ILE A 129 -4.44 8.07 -7.73
CA ILE A 129 -4.80 9.46 -7.45
C ILE A 129 -3.54 10.21 -7.01
N LYS A 130 -3.09 11.16 -7.82
CA LYS A 130 -1.98 12.04 -7.45
C LYS A 130 -2.48 13.21 -6.60
N VAL A 131 -1.93 13.36 -5.42
CA VAL A 131 -2.19 14.48 -4.51
C VAL A 131 -0.97 15.38 -4.48
N THR A 132 -1.17 16.64 -4.81
CA THR A 132 -0.14 17.67 -4.66
C THR A 132 -0.59 18.66 -3.59
N ALA A 133 0.30 18.99 -2.66
CA ALA A 133 0.02 19.98 -1.63
C ALA A 133 1.26 20.83 -1.33
N VAL A 134 1.03 22.02 -0.78
CA VAL A 134 2.09 22.92 -0.33
C VAL A 134 1.99 23.09 1.18
N LYS A 135 3.06 22.76 1.90
CA LYS A 135 3.16 22.94 3.34
C LYS A 135 4.40 23.76 3.67
N LYS A 136 4.21 24.90 4.33
CA LYS A 136 5.32 25.83 4.67
C LYS A 136 6.21 26.17 3.48
N GLY A 137 5.62 26.44 2.30
CA GLY A 137 6.33 26.77 1.07
C GLY A 137 6.98 25.58 0.35
N LYS A 138 6.95 24.39 0.91
CA LYS A 138 7.46 23.17 0.26
C LYS A 138 6.32 22.41 -0.40
N LYS A 139 6.45 22.12 -1.70
CA LYS A 139 5.57 21.25 -2.45
C LYS A 139 5.88 19.79 -2.08
N PHE A 140 4.84 19.00 -1.87
CA PHE A 140 4.95 17.55 -1.76
C PHE A 140 3.91 16.88 -2.65
N GLU A 141 4.22 15.69 -3.09
CA GLU A 141 3.36 14.86 -3.92
C GLU A 141 3.23 13.49 -3.27
N ARG A 142 2.02 12.95 -3.30
CA ARG A 142 1.70 11.61 -2.81
C ARG A 142 0.70 10.95 -3.75
N TYR A 143 0.73 9.63 -3.78
CA TYR A 143 -0.21 8.84 -4.55
C TYR A 143 -1.11 8.03 -3.63
N ALA A 144 -2.36 7.84 -4.03
CA ALA A 144 -3.31 6.98 -3.33
C ALA A 144 -3.91 5.97 -4.33
N HIS A 145 -4.07 4.74 -3.88
CA HIS A 145 -4.59 3.64 -4.72
C HIS A 145 -6.12 3.54 -4.75
N SER A 146 -6.82 4.16 -3.82
CA SER A 146 -8.27 4.00 -3.68
C SER A 146 -9.00 5.32 -3.51
N TYR A 147 -8.70 6.07 -2.45
CA TYR A 147 -9.37 7.33 -2.14
C TYR A 147 -8.46 8.28 -1.36
N VAL A 148 -8.83 9.54 -1.33
CA VAL A 148 -8.16 10.59 -0.54
C VAL A 148 -9.19 11.26 0.35
N GLY A 149 -9.00 11.13 1.66
CA GLY A 149 -9.82 11.82 2.65
C GLY A 149 -9.32 13.23 2.90
N VAL A 150 -10.24 14.19 2.95
CA VAL A 150 -9.95 15.59 3.29
C VAL A 150 -10.90 16.10 4.39
N GLY A 151 -10.51 17.15 5.07
CA GLY A 151 -11.37 17.77 6.12
C GLY A 151 -11.57 16.84 7.31
N LEU A 152 -12.82 16.60 7.68
CA LEU A 152 -13.21 15.86 8.88
C LEU A 152 -12.68 14.41 8.86
N THR A 153 -12.79 13.72 7.74
CA THR A 153 -12.35 12.32 7.62
C THR A 153 -10.84 12.19 7.84
N ALA A 154 -10.05 13.07 7.22
CA ALA A 154 -8.60 13.10 7.43
C ALA A 154 -8.22 13.46 8.88
N TYR A 155 -8.95 14.40 9.48
CA TYR A 155 -8.74 14.82 10.86
C TYR A 155 -9.03 13.69 11.86
N ILE A 156 -10.18 13.03 11.72
CA ILE A 156 -10.56 11.88 12.56
C ILE A 156 -9.58 10.72 12.35
N GLY A 157 -9.26 10.36 11.11
CA GLY A 157 -8.32 9.29 10.80
C GLY A 157 -6.95 9.51 11.45
N LYS A 158 -6.43 10.76 11.41
CA LYS A 158 -5.20 11.11 12.11
C LYS A 158 -5.31 10.91 13.62
N LYS A 159 -6.43 11.33 14.22
CA LYS A 159 -6.66 11.21 15.68
C LYS A 159 -6.82 9.75 16.11
N LEU A 160 -7.46 8.93 15.30
CA LEU A 160 -7.56 7.48 15.55
C LEU A 160 -6.19 6.80 15.47
N ALA A 161 -5.36 7.18 14.49
CA ALA A 161 -4.01 6.63 14.35
C ALA A 161 -3.06 7.04 15.51
N GLU A 162 -3.23 8.25 16.06
CA GLU A 162 -2.45 8.74 17.21
C GLU A 162 -2.88 8.10 18.54
N ALA A 163 -4.12 7.62 18.63
CA ALA A 163 -4.70 7.07 19.86
C ALA A 163 -4.57 5.56 19.89
N LYS A 164 -3.98 5.01 20.96
CA LYS A 164 -4.03 3.57 21.24
C LYS A 164 -5.43 3.22 21.75
N LEU A 165 -6.35 2.89 20.84
CA LEU A 165 -7.77 2.74 21.16
C LEU A 165 -8.18 1.27 21.26
N ASN A 166 -9.12 1.03 22.18
CA ASN A 166 -9.99 -0.13 22.11
C ASN A 166 -11.31 0.25 21.38
N PRO A 167 -12.13 -0.72 20.91
CA PRO A 167 -13.33 -0.43 20.10
C PRO A 167 -14.38 0.48 20.76
N ILE A 168 -14.39 0.57 22.09
CA ILE A 168 -15.35 1.40 22.84
C ILE A 168 -14.89 2.86 22.81
N ASN A 169 -13.61 3.10 23.07
CA ASN A 169 -13.03 4.44 23.09
C ASN A 169 -12.99 5.06 21.69
N GLU A 170 -12.89 4.24 20.64
CA GLU A 170 -12.92 4.68 19.26
C GLU A 170 -14.23 5.41 18.92
N LYS A 171 -15.37 4.81 19.24
CA LYS A 171 -16.70 5.43 19.00
C LYS A 171 -16.89 6.76 19.71
N TRP A 172 -16.44 6.85 20.96
CA TRP A 172 -16.49 8.09 21.74
C TRP A 172 -15.55 9.17 21.15
N LEU A 173 -14.39 8.79 20.68
CA LEU A 173 -13.45 9.70 20.06
C LEU A 173 -14.01 10.28 18.75
N VAL A 174 -14.61 9.44 17.92
CA VAL A 174 -15.27 9.85 16.67
C VAL A 174 -16.39 10.85 16.98
N LEU A 175 -17.28 10.53 17.92
CA LEU A 175 -18.39 11.42 18.31
C LEU A 175 -17.88 12.77 18.85
N LYS A 176 -16.86 12.75 19.69
CA LYS A 176 -16.23 13.97 20.22
C LYS A 176 -15.71 14.87 19.08
N TYR A 177 -15.03 14.30 18.10
CA TYR A 177 -14.46 15.09 17.01
C TYR A 177 -15.48 15.51 15.95
N LEU A 178 -16.58 14.77 15.79
CA LEU A 178 -17.72 15.23 15.00
C LEU A 178 -18.29 16.55 15.55
N ILE A 179 -18.38 16.67 16.87
CA ILE A 179 -18.91 17.87 17.54
C ILE A 179 -17.89 19.02 17.54
N LEU A 180 -16.60 18.72 17.73
CA LEU A 180 -15.54 19.72 17.88
C LEU A 180 -14.90 20.16 16.56
N PHE A 181 -15.25 19.51 15.43
CA PHE A 181 -14.65 19.85 14.15
C PHE A 181 -15.11 21.22 13.65
N LYS A 182 -14.15 22.08 13.39
CA LYS A 182 -14.40 23.35 12.69
C LYS A 182 -14.35 23.09 11.19
N SER A 183 -15.33 23.59 10.46
CA SER A 183 -15.40 23.47 8.98
C SER A 183 -14.11 24.00 8.35
N VAL A 184 -13.62 23.26 7.36
CA VAL A 184 -12.48 23.66 6.52
C VAL A 184 -13.03 23.94 5.11
N VAL A 185 -12.73 25.12 4.61
CA VAL A 185 -13.05 25.46 3.22
C VAL A 185 -11.96 24.85 2.33
N LEU A 186 -12.36 23.95 1.45
CA LEU A 186 -11.49 23.34 0.46
C LEU A 186 -11.88 23.85 -0.92
N ARG A 187 -10.88 24.33 -1.66
CA ARG A 187 -11.03 24.54 -3.09
C ARG A 187 -10.53 23.31 -3.81
N VAL A 188 -11.42 22.60 -4.48
CA VAL A 188 -11.08 21.46 -5.33
C VAL A 188 -11.12 21.95 -6.77
N ASP A 189 -10.02 21.80 -7.47
CA ASP A 189 -9.91 22.11 -8.90
C ASP A 189 -9.60 20.79 -9.62
N PRO A 190 -10.63 20.00 -10.01
CA PRO A 190 -10.42 18.72 -10.64
C PRO A 190 -9.90 18.93 -12.05
N ASP A 191 -8.69 18.50 -12.34
CA ASP A 191 -8.20 18.39 -13.71
C ASP A 191 -8.86 17.16 -14.36
N THR A 192 -9.92 17.38 -15.11
CA THR A 192 -10.73 16.35 -15.78
C THR A 192 -10.18 15.98 -17.15
N ARG A 193 -8.88 16.05 -17.38
CA ARG A 193 -8.30 15.55 -18.62
C ARG A 193 -8.35 14.02 -18.63
N TRP A 194 -9.37 13.51 -19.31
CA TRP A 194 -9.44 12.09 -19.66
C TRP A 194 -8.44 11.83 -20.78
N HIS A 195 -7.37 11.10 -20.49
CA HIS A 195 -6.52 10.53 -21.53
C HIS A 195 -7.15 9.21 -21.98
N HIS A 196 -7.69 9.21 -23.19
CA HIS A 196 -8.16 8.00 -23.89
C HIS A 196 -6.97 7.18 -24.40
#